data_242288921985a59e61ba1e3f2024533d
#
_entry.id   242288921985a59e61ba1e3f2024533d
#
_cell.length_a   1.000
_cell.length_b   1.000
_cell.length_c   1.000
_cell.angle_alpha   90.00
_cell.angle_beta   90.00
_cell.angle_gamma   90.00
#
_symmetry.space_group_name_H-M   'P 1'
#
loop_
_entity.id
_entity.type
_entity.pdbx_description
1 polymer ?
#
loop_
_entity_poly.entity_id
_entity_poly.type
_entity_poly.pdbx_seq_one_letter_code
_entity_poly.pdbx_strand_id
1 'polypeptide(L)'
;MTQSDTNLVDCSISLAQSKLQGFKVNLEASSNSSGLLGISPQLSYYHKNIFHGGEWLNLSFMGNFQFKFNDAIRSNEFGVSAGLSFPKFFPLPYRYFPGAIPRTDVNISYNYQNRPEYTRNIISTSYGYNGNYRNRFFYQAYPLQLNIVRLFDLDENFYKTLANDPFLRNAYQDHFDLGSGTTLYYTTSPASIPEETYHYARLQFDIAGNLLSAFKPMMEKDENGSGMIWNTPYSQYVRTETTLGKTWVWGKNNGHSIATRLLAGAGYAYGNSTALPFEKHFYGGGANSLRGWQARTVGPGLSQMDKSFVIPNQTGDMKLEANLEYRFDMFWKIAGAVFADAGNIWMLKDDGTESGKESMISMDTFGE
;
A
#
# COMPACT_ATOMS: atom_id res chain seq x y z
N MET A 1 51.99 -33.17 26.37
CA MET A 1 51.51 -32.28 25.28
C MET A 1 50.38 -33.01 24.61
N THR A 2 49.17 -32.73 24.98
CA THR A 2 47.96 -33.24 24.32
C THR A 2 47.72 -32.38 23.11
N GLN A 3 47.77 -32.98 21.95
CA GLN A 3 47.44 -32.37 20.66
C GLN A 3 45.97 -31.99 20.73
N SER A 4 45.67 -30.69 20.81
CA SER A 4 44.29 -30.20 20.73
C SER A 4 43.80 -30.42 19.31
N ASP A 5 42.69 -31.10 19.19
CA ASP A 5 41.97 -31.32 17.95
C ASP A 5 41.57 -29.98 17.34
N THR A 6 42.23 -29.57 16.25
CA THR A 6 42.12 -28.22 15.68
C THR A 6 40.84 -27.94 14.93
N ASN A 7 39.84 -28.82 15.00
CA ASN A 7 38.57 -28.72 14.29
C ASN A 7 37.35 -28.44 15.21
N LEU A 8 37.58 -28.17 16.50
CA LEU A 8 36.52 -27.82 17.42
C LEU A 8 36.44 -26.30 17.58
N VAL A 9 35.25 -25.74 17.45
CA VAL A 9 34.97 -24.34 17.69
C VAL A 9 34.14 -24.24 18.97
N ASP A 10 34.67 -23.54 19.97
CA ASP A 10 33.94 -23.23 21.18
C ASP A 10 32.95 -22.11 20.86
N CYS A 11 31.65 -22.39 20.98
CA CYS A 11 30.59 -21.43 20.78
C CYS A 11 29.96 -21.10 22.14
N SER A 12 30.05 -19.84 22.55
CA SER A 12 29.37 -19.31 23.74
C SER A 12 28.16 -18.49 23.31
N ILE A 13 26.95 -18.92 23.66
CA ILE A 13 25.71 -18.22 23.35
C ILE A 13 25.20 -17.57 24.65
N SER A 14 25.21 -16.24 24.67
CA SER A 14 24.61 -15.46 25.76
C SER A 14 23.20 -15.03 25.38
N LEU A 15 22.20 -15.48 26.14
CA LEU A 15 20.80 -15.14 25.92
C LEU A 15 20.34 -14.11 26.94
N ALA A 16 19.78 -13.01 26.47
CA ALA A 16 19.10 -12.02 27.29
C ALA A 16 17.58 -12.18 27.16
N GLN A 17 16.88 -12.27 28.30
CA GLN A 17 15.43 -12.36 28.29
C GLN A 17 14.81 -11.04 27.80
N SER A 18 14.05 -11.08 26.71
CA SER A 18 13.28 -9.93 26.24
C SER A 18 11.92 -9.86 26.96
N LYS A 19 11.37 -8.64 27.11
CA LYS A 19 10.02 -8.48 27.68
C LYS A 19 9.01 -9.20 26.80
N LEU A 20 8.18 -10.04 27.42
CA LEU A 20 7.14 -10.79 26.72
C LEU A 20 6.00 -9.91 26.24
N GLN A 21 5.71 -8.84 26.95
CA GLN A 21 4.62 -7.92 26.62
C GLN A 21 5.03 -6.49 26.90
N GLY A 22 4.35 -5.55 26.27
CA GLY A 22 4.59 -4.13 26.49
C GLY A 22 3.63 -3.25 25.72
N PHE A 23 3.68 -1.98 26.05
CA PHE A 23 2.95 -0.92 25.36
C PHE A 23 3.93 -0.02 24.61
N LYS A 24 3.47 0.49 23.48
CA LYS A 24 4.17 1.50 22.69
C LYS A 24 3.20 2.65 22.43
N VAL A 25 3.61 3.85 22.79
CA VAL A 25 2.87 5.08 22.52
C VAL A 25 3.66 5.87 21.48
N ASN A 26 3.04 6.21 20.37
CA ASN A 26 3.58 7.11 19.37
C ASN A 26 2.66 8.33 19.29
N LEU A 27 3.25 9.48 19.07
CA LEU A 27 2.56 10.72 18.75
C LEU A 27 3.28 11.35 17.56
N GLU A 28 2.57 11.49 16.47
CA GLU A 28 3.10 12.08 15.24
C GLU A 28 2.39 13.39 14.94
N ALA A 29 3.14 14.41 14.55
CA ALA A 29 2.62 15.63 13.97
C ALA A 29 2.93 15.64 12.48
N SER A 30 1.98 16.03 11.67
CA SER A 30 2.11 16.06 10.21
C SER A 30 1.65 17.39 9.65
N SER A 31 2.22 17.78 8.53
CA SER A 31 1.74 18.89 7.73
C SER A 31 1.74 18.44 6.27
N ASN A 32 0.69 18.73 5.55
CA ASN A 32 0.60 18.41 4.14
C ASN A 32 0.54 19.68 3.27
N SER A 33 0.75 19.48 1.97
CA SER A 33 0.73 20.59 1.00
C SER A 33 -0.66 21.20 0.76
N SER A 34 -1.74 20.57 1.24
CA SER A 34 -3.09 21.17 1.26
C SER A 34 -3.27 22.15 2.41
N GLY A 35 -2.24 22.38 3.24
CA GLY A 35 -2.29 23.27 4.40
C GLY A 35 -2.98 22.65 5.62
N LEU A 36 -3.22 21.34 5.62
CA LEU A 36 -3.75 20.64 6.78
C LEU A 36 -2.60 20.30 7.73
N LEU A 37 -2.81 20.58 9.01
CA LEU A 37 -1.98 20.13 10.11
C LEU A 37 -2.64 18.94 10.77
N GLY A 38 -1.85 17.91 11.06
CA GLY A 38 -2.34 16.67 11.64
C GLY A 38 -1.64 16.30 12.93
N ILE A 39 -2.36 15.64 13.82
CA ILE A 39 -1.85 14.97 15.02
C ILE A 39 -2.37 13.55 15.00
N SER A 40 -1.45 12.58 15.11
CA SER A 40 -1.78 11.16 15.04
C SER A 40 -1.25 10.43 16.28
N PRO A 41 -2.06 10.34 17.37
CA PRO A 41 -1.77 9.48 18.49
C PRO A 41 -1.97 8.01 18.14
N GLN A 42 -1.06 7.15 18.57
CA GLN A 42 -1.17 5.70 18.44
C GLN A 42 -0.77 5.02 19.75
N LEU A 43 -1.60 4.11 20.21
CA LEU A 43 -1.32 3.20 21.32
C LEU A 43 -1.30 1.78 20.80
N SER A 44 -0.20 1.06 21.03
CA SER A 44 -0.08 -0.34 20.67
C SER A 44 0.28 -1.18 21.88
N TYR A 45 -0.34 -2.35 21.99
CA TYR A 45 0.02 -3.41 22.94
C TYR A 45 0.55 -4.59 22.14
N TYR A 46 1.61 -5.22 22.65
CA TYR A 46 2.13 -6.45 22.07
C TYR A 46 2.36 -7.52 23.13
N HIS A 47 2.17 -8.79 22.72
CA HIS A 47 2.53 -9.98 23.48
C HIS A 47 3.24 -10.98 22.58
N LYS A 48 4.47 -11.39 22.93
CA LYS A 48 5.38 -12.16 22.05
C LYS A 48 5.28 -13.68 22.21
N ASN A 49 4.38 -14.21 23.00
CA ASN A 49 4.25 -15.65 23.24
C ASN A 49 2.87 -15.95 23.83
N ILE A 50 1.81 -15.56 23.12
CA ILE A 50 0.45 -15.60 23.71
C ILE A 50 -0.06 -17.01 23.91
N PHE A 51 0.30 -17.96 23.05
CA PHE A 51 -0.09 -19.37 23.12
C PHE A 51 1.08 -20.30 23.46
N HIS A 52 2.20 -19.75 23.97
CA HIS A 52 3.42 -20.48 24.35
C HIS A 52 4.19 -21.15 23.20
N GLY A 53 3.89 -20.82 21.93
CA GLY A 53 4.60 -21.27 20.73
C GLY A 53 5.38 -20.18 20.02
N GLY A 54 5.58 -19.00 20.65
CA GLY A 54 6.26 -17.87 20.06
C GLY A 54 5.37 -16.99 19.17
N GLU A 55 4.06 -17.12 19.31
CA GLU A 55 3.10 -16.32 18.58
C GLU A 55 3.06 -14.89 19.09
N TRP A 56 3.00 -13.92 18.17
CA TRP A 56 2.93 -12.52 18.47
C TRP A 56 1.51 -11.99 18.28
N LEU A 57 0.95 -11.46 19.36
CA LEU A 57 -0.25 -10.64 19.30
C LEU A 57 0.16 -9.17 19.28
N ASN A 58 -0.45 -8.40 18.40
CA ASN A 58 -0.35 -6.94 18.35
C ASN A 58 -1.76 -6.35 18.29
N LEU A 59 -2.07 -5.46 19.24
CA LEU A 59 -3.29 -4.67 19.24
C LEU A 59 -2.90 -3.21 19.09
N SER A 60 -3.57 -2.48 18.21
CA SER A 60 -3.28 -1.08 17.99
C SER A 60 -4.56 -0.25 17.91
N PHE A 61 -4.52 0.89 18.56
CA PHE A 61 -5.52 1.96 18.48
C PHE A 61 -4.84 3.18 17.91
N MET A 62 -5.41 3.78 16.88
CA MET A 62 -4.91 5.00 16.28
C MET A 62 -6.00 6.03 16.12
N GLY A 63 -5.62 7.29 16.26
CA GLY A 63 -6.39 8.45 15.85
C GLY A 63 -5.58 9.27 14.85
N ASN A 64 -6.24 9.96 13.94
CA ASN A 64 -5.63 10.93 13.07
C ASN A 64 -6.59 12.12 12.97
N PHE A 65 -6.16 13.28 13.45
CA PHE A 65 -6.93 14.49 13.52
C PHE A 65 -6.25 15.54 12.65
N GLN A 66 -6.90 15.93 11.58
CA GLN A 66 -6.38 16.95 10.67
C GLN A 66 -7.30 18.15 10.67
N PHE A 67 -6.72 19.34 10.65
CA PHE A 67 -7.43 20.60 10.62
C PHE A 67 -6.64 21.64 9.84
N LYS A 68 -7.36 22.62 9.32
CA LYS A 68 -6.77 23.77 8.64
C LYS A 68 -6.95 25.00 9.51
N PHE A 69 -5.86 25.75 9.72
CA PHE A 69 -5.98 27.06 10.37
C PHE A 69 -6.83 28.00 9.48
N ASN A 70 -7.69 28.77 10.08
CA ASN A 70 -8.56 29.73 9.40
C ASN A 70 -9.65 29.11 8.51
N ASP A 71 -9.92 27.80 8.65
CA ASP A 71 -10.98 27.14 7.89
C ASP A 71 -11.71 26.12 8.78
N ALA A 72 -12.99 25.87 8.48
CA ALA A 72 -13.78 24.86 9.19
C ALA A 72 -13.44 23.42 8.76
N ILE A 73 -12.48 23.24 7.85
CA ILE A 73 -12.10 21.95 7.29
C ILE A 73 -11.44 21.09 8.37
N ARG A 74 -12.05 19.92 8.62
CA ARG A 74 -11.56 18.91 9.57
C ARG A 74 -11.67 17.53 8.95
N SER A 75 -10.67 16.70 9.22
CA SER A 75 -10.71 15.29 8.88
C SER A 75 -10.31 14.49 10.13
N ASN A 76 -11.14 13.54 10.52
CA ASN A 76 -10.92 12.70 11.69
C ASN A 76 -10.91 11.24 11.28
N GLU A 77 -9.96 10.48 11.80
CA GLU A 77 -9.85 9.06 11.54
C GLU A 77 -9.57 8.32 12.85
N PHE A 78 -10.25 7.19 13.05
CA PHE A 78 -10.07 6.29 14.20
C PHE A 78 -9.89 4.89 13.68
N GLY A 79 -8.84 4.22 14.14
CA GLY A 79 -8.54 2.86 13.74
C GLY A 79 -8.31 1.94 14.93
N VAL A 80 -8.79 0.71 14.82
CA VAL A 80 -8.50 -0.38 15.74
C VAL A 80 -8.01 -1.55 14.92
N SER A 81 -6.91 -2.17 15.31
CA SER A 81 -6.39 -3.35 14.64
C SER A 81 -5.90 -4.40 15.62
N ALA A 82 -6.07 -5.65 15.24
CA ALA A 82 -5.53 -6.82 15.93
C ALA A 82 -4.79 -7.68 14.91
N GLY A 83 -3.55 -8.01 15.21
CA GLY A 83 -2.69 -8.87 14.41
C GLY A 83 -2.16 -10.04 15.23
N LEU A 84 -2.25 -11.23 14.67
CA LEU A 84 -1.69 -12.46 15.26
C LEU A 84 -0.73 -13.09 14.26
N SER A 85 0.52 -13.28 14.69
CA SER A 85 1.59 -13.82 13.86
C SER A 85 2.12 -15.11 14.45
N PHE A 86 2.10 -16.19 13.67
CA PHE A 86 2.62 -17.51 14.01
C PHE A 86 4.00 -17.70 13.37
N PRO A 87 5.04 -18.15 14.11
CA PRO A 87 6.36 -18.42 13.55
C PRO A 87 6.41 -19.79 12.81
N LYS A 88 5.39 -20.08 12.03
CA LYS A 88 5.23 -21.29 11.23
C LYS A 88 4.23 -21.05 10.09
N PHE A 89 4.24 -21.90 9.07
CA PHE A 89 3.16 -21.92 8.08
C PHE A 89 1.97 -22.70 8.64
N PHE A 90 1.03 -21.98 9.21
CA PHE A 90 -0.21 -22.59 9.72
C PHE A 90 -1.27 -22.52 8.61
N PRO A 91 -2.04 -23.59 8.32
CA PRO A 91 -1.94 -24.94 8.87
C PRO A 91 -0.95 -25.89 8.13
N LEU A 92 -0.10 -25.37 7.24
CA LEU A 92 0.77 -26.17 6.40
C LEU A 92 1.91 -26.81 7.19
N PRO A 93 2.27 -28.07 6.95
CA PRO A 93 3.41 -28.72 7.59
C PRO A 93 4.74 -28.08 7.17
N TYR A 94 5.63 -27.85 8.13
CA TYR A 94 6.98 -27.27 7.91
C TYR A 94 7.83 -28.03 6.88
N ARG A 95 7.61 -29.33 6.75
CA ARG A 95 8.36 -30.21 5.81
C ARG A 95 8.33 -29.77 4.35
N TYR A 96 7.34 -28.97 3.95
CA TYR A 96 7.24 -28.49 2.56
C TYR A 96 8.11 -27.25 2.28
N PHE A 97 8.67 -26.60 3.30
CA PHE A 97 9.40 -25.36 3.16
C PHE A 97 10.72 -25.34 3.94
N PRO A 98 11.63 -26.31 3.68
CA PRO A 98 12.88 -26.38 4.40
C PRO A 98 13.77 -25.16 4.07
N GLY A 99 14.33 -24.52 5.10
CA GLY A 99 15.23 -23.37 4.95
C GLY A 99 14.55 -22.00 4.80
N ALA A 100 13.22 -21.93 4.79
CA ALA A 100 12.51 -20.67 4.90
C ALA A 100 12.33 -20.29 6.38
N ILE A 101 12.28 -18.98 6.67
CA ILE A 101 11.81 -18.46 7.96
C ILE A 101 10.30 -18.20 7.79
N PRO A 102 9.46 -19.15 8.21
CA PRO A 102 8.04 -19.07 7.92
C PRO A 102 7.32 -18.17 8.92
N ARG A 103 6.32 -17.48 8.44
CA ARG A 103 5.39 -16.74 9.27
C ARG A 103 4.00 -16.77 8.66
N THR A 104 2.99 -16.99 9.49
CA THR A 104 1.59 -16.82 9.13
C THR A 104 1.03 -15.63 9.87
N ASP A 105 0.43 -14.69 9.18
CA ASP A 105 -0.19 -13.52 9.77
C ASP A 105 -1.70 -13.54 9.54
N VAL A 106 -2.43 -13.28 10.62
CA VAL A 106 -3.87 -13.06 10.61
C VAL A 106 -4.11 -11.66 11.14
N ASN A 107 -4.73 -10.81 10.35
CA ASN A 107 -5.01 -9.43 10.75
C ASN A 107 -6.50 -9.13 10.58
N ILE A 108 -7.02 -8.34 11.51
CA ILE A 108 -8.34 -7.72 11.42
C ILE A 108 -8.20 -6.27 11.82
N SER A 109 -8.86 -5.39 11.11
CA SER A 109 -8.89 -3.98 11.43
C SER A 109 -10.23 -3.36 11.10
N TYR A 110 -10.57 -2.35 11.87
CA TYR A 110 -11.69 -1.46 11.64
C TYR A 110 -11.16 -0.03 11.60
N ASN A 111 -11.56 0.72 10.59
CA ASN A 111 -11.19 2.12 10.42
C ASN A 111 -12.44 2.94 10.13
N TYR A 112 -12.64 3.99 10.90
CA TYR A 112 -13.66 5.01 10.72
C TYR A 112 -12.99 6.29 10.23
N GLN A 113 -13.44 6.81 9.08
CA GLN A 113 -12.93 8.07 8.50
C GLN A 113 -14.08 9.03 8.30
N ASN A 114 -13.94 10.22 8.87
CA ASN A 114 -14.81 11.35 8.61
C ASN A 114 -14.01 12.44 7.91
N ARG A 115 -14.34 12.69 6.66
CA ARG A 115 -13.75 13.73 5.80
C ARG A 115 -14.79 14.78 5.44
N PRO A 116 -14.39 15.96 4.96
CA PRO A 116 -15.35 16.98 4.54
C PRO A 116 -16.34 16.47 3.48
N GLU A 117 -15.90 15.60 2.61
CA GLU A 117 -16.66 15.10 1.46
C GLU A 117 -17.55 13.90 1.82
N TYR A 118 -17.11 13.05 2.76
CA TYR A 118 -17.83 11.82 3.13
C TYR A 118 -17.37 11.24 4.46
N THR A 119 -18.23 10.43 5.03
CA THR A 119 -17.90 9.53 6.15
C THR A 119 -17.87 8.08 5.65
N ARG A 120 -16.86 7.29 6.05
CA ARG A 120 -16.80 5.88 5.70
C ARG A 120 -16.27 4.99 6.81
N ASN A 121 -16.74 3.75 6.79
CA ASN A 121 -16.22 2.64 7.58
C ASN A 121 -15.49 1.65 6.68
N ILE A 122 -14.34 1.17 7.14
CA ILE A 122 -13.56 0.15 6.46
C ILE A 122 -13.31 -0.98 7.44
N ILE A 123 -13.73 -2.20 7.09
CA ILE A 123 -13.38 -3.42 7.80
C ILE A 123 -12.43 -4.21 6.90
N SER A 124 -11.25 -4.52 7.41
CA SER A 124 -10.28 -5.31 6.67
C SER A 124 -9.87 -6.55 7.46
N THR A 125 -9.80 -7.69 6.79
CA THR A 125 -9.29 -8.93 7.34
C THR A 125 -8.35 -9.57 6.34
N SER A 126 -7.22 -10.07 6.82
CA SER A 126 -6.29 -10.80 5.97
C SER A 126 -5.73 -12.02 6.68
N TYR A 127 -5.54 -13.07 5.90
CA TYR A 127 -4.82 -14.27 6.28
C TYR A 127 -3.74 -14.54 5.24
N GLY A 128 -2.49 -14.69 5.66
CA GLY A 128 -1.42 -14.86 4.69
C GLY A 128 -0.12 -15.40 5.27
N TYR A 129 0.77 -15.67 4.35
CA TYR A 129 2.11 -16.20 4.60
C TYR A 129 3.14 -15.18 4.21
N ASN A 130 4.14 -14.98 5.05
CA ASN A 130 5.29 -14.19 4.69
C ASN A 130 6.58 -14.89 5.14
N GLY A 131 7.66 -14.54 4.49
CA GLY A 131 8.96 -15.06 4.82
C GLY A 131 10.04 -14.49 3.92
N ASN A 132 11.26 -14.93 4.20
CA ASN A 132 12.39 -14.58 3.35
C ASN A 132 13.26 -15.82 3.11
N TYR A 133 13.99 -15.77 1.99
CA TYR A 133 15.01 -16.76 1.64
C TYR A 133 16.35 -16.07 1.46
N ARG A 134 17.34 -16.45 2.29
CA ARG A 134 18.71 -15.91 2.28
C ARG A 134 18.79 -14.38 2.45
N ASN A 135 17.80 -13.73 3.09
CA ASN A 135 17.69 -12.29 3.26
C ASN A 135 17.77 -11.47 1.94
N ARG A 136 17.47 -12.11 0.81
CA ARG A 136 17.48 -11.49 -0.52
C ARG A 136 16.14 -11.57 -1.23
N PHE A 137 15.42 -12.67 -1.03
CA PHE A 137 14.11 -12.88 -1.60
C PHE A 137 13.07 -12.90 -0.49
N PHE A 138 12.16 -11.94 -0.53
CA PHE A 138 11.07 -11.79 0.42
C PHE A 138 9.75 -12.03 -0.32
N TYR A 139 8.84 -12.72 0.34
CA TYR A 139 7.52 -12.98 -0.21
C TYR A 139 6.45 -12.75 0.85
N GLN A 140 5.32 -12.24 0.38
CA GLN A 140 4.09 -12.12 1.12
C GLN A 140 2.98 -12.65 0.21
N ALA A 141 2.27 -13.68 0.64
CA ALA A 141 1.15 -14.24 -0.09
C ALA A 141 -0.06 -14.26 0.83
N TYR A 142 -1.08 -13.54 0.48
CA TYR A 142 -2.36 -13.47 1.18
C TYR A 142 -3.43 -14.20 0.37
N PRO A 143 -3.64 -15.52 0.60
CA PRO A 143 -4.71 -16.28 -0.05
C PRO A 143 -6.09 -15.71 0.22
N LEU A 144 -6.25 -15.04 1.35
CA LEU A 144 -7.51 -14.43 1.74
C LEU A 144 -7.29 -12.98 2.20
N GLN A 145 -7.90 -12.06 1.48
CA GLN A 145 -8.04 -10.65 1.85
C GLN A 145 -9.50 -10.25 1.67
N LEU A 146 -10.07 -9.67 2.71
CA LEU A 146 -11.43 -9.15 2.72
C LEU A 146 -11.37 -7.68 3.11
N ASN A 147 -11.95 -6.81 2.28
CA ASN A 147 -12.21 -5.43 2.62
C ASN A 147 -13.68 -5.11 2.38
N ILE A 148 -14.32 -4.53 3.37
CA ILE A 148 -15.70 -4.06 3.29
C ILE A 148 -15.65 -2.56 3.52
N VAL A 149 -16.07 -1.80 2.54
CA VAL A 149 -16.13 -0.34 2.61
C VAL A 149 -17.58 0.09 2.52
N ARG A 150 -17.98 0.92 3.47
CA ARG A 150 -19.31 1.53 3.53
C ARG A 150 -19.20 3.03 3.69
N LEU A 151 -19.84 3.76 2.79
CA LEU A 151 -19.90 5.21 2.80
C LEU A 151 -21.21 5.67 3.43
N PHE A 152 -21.11 6.78 4.16
CA PHE A 152 -22.23 7.46 4.80
C PHE A 152 -22.05 8.96 4.64
N ASP A 153 -23.09 9.72 4.87
CA ASP A 153 -23.08 11.18 5.01
C ASP A 153 -22.27 11.88 3.90
N LEU A 154 -22.66 11.62 2.65
CA LEU A 154 -22.06 12.31 1.50
C LEU A 154 -22.47 13.80 1.52
N ASP A 155 -21.47 14.69 1.38
CA ASP A 155 -21.72 16.11 1.18
C ASP A 155 -22.51 16.34 -0.10
N GLU A 156 -23.43 17.32 -0.10
CA GLU A 156 -24.34 17.54 -1.22
C GLU A 156 -23.60 17.97 -2.50
N ASN A 157 -22.53 18.75 -2.38
CA ASN A 157 -21.73 19.18 -3.54
C ASN A 157 -20.89 18.02 -4.06
N PHE A 158 -20.36 17.21 -3.15
CA PHE A 158 -19.65 15.98 -3.50
C PHE A 158 -20.57 14.99 -4.20
N TYR A 159 -21.80 14.79 -3.70
CA TYR A 159 -22.79 13.95 -4.37
C TYR A 159 -23.12 14.43 -5.79
N LYS A 160 -23.26 15.73 -6.01
CA LYS A 160 -23.48 16.31 -7.36
C LYS A 160 -22.29 16.06 -8.29
N THR A 161 -21.06 16.15 -7.77
CA THR A 161 -19.84 15.83 -8.52
C THR A 161 -19.82 14.36 -8.91
N LEU A 162 -20.11 13.45 -7.96
CA LEU A 162 -20.22 12.01 -8.25
C LEU A 162 -21.31 11.68 -9.27
N ALA A 163 -22.43 12.39 -9.25
CA ALA A 163 -23.53 12.18 -10.19
C ALA A 163 -23.13 12.51 -11.63
N ASN A 164 -22.24 13.49 -11.81
CA ASN A 164 -21.76 13.95 -13.11
C ASN A 164 -20.56 13.15 -13.66
N ASP A 165 -19.89 12.38 -12.81
CA ASP A 165 -18.72 11.57 -13.18
C ASP A 165 -18.96 10.09 -12.81
N PRO A 166 -19.28 9.22 -13.80
CA PRO A 166 -19.53 7.81 -13.59
C PRO A 166 -18.35 7.05 -12.95
N PHE A 167 -17.11 7.46 -13.27
CA PHE A 167 -15.91 6.82 -12.69
C PHE A 167 -15.76 7.14 -11.21
N LEU A 168 -15.87 8.42 -10.85
CA LEU A 168 -15.82 8.83 -9.45
C LEU A 168 -16.97 8.19 -8.68
N ARG A 169 -18.16 8.16 -9.21
CA ARG A 169 -19.30 7.51 -8.57
C ARG A 169 -19.02 6.03 -8.29
N ASN A 170 -18.49 5.28 -9.25
CA ASN A 170 -18.18 3.86 -9.07
C ASN A 170 -17.00 3.64 -8.11
N ALA A 171 -16.03 4.54 -8.09
CA ALA A 171 -14.89 4.47 -7.18
C ALA A 171 -15.27 4.79 -5.71
N TYR A 172 -16.29 5.63 -5.50
CA TYR A 172 -16.79 6.03 -4.18
C TYR A 172 -18.13 5.35 -3.82
N GLN A 173 -18.31 4.10 -4.18
CA GLN A 173 -19.44 3.28 -3.77
C GLN A 173 -19.06 2.34 -2.62
N ASP A 174 -20.10 1.87 -1.94
CA ASP A 174 -19.97 0.71 -1.08
C ASP A 174 -19.42 -0.46 -1.88
N HIS A 175 -18.45 -1.17 -1.35
CA HIS A 175 -17.95 -2.36 -2.01
C HIS A 175 -17.52 -3.45 -1.02
N PHE A 176 -17.64 -4.68 -1.49
CA PHE A 176 -17.20 -5.88 -0.82
C PHE A 176 -16.08 -6.50 -1.65
N ASP A 177 -14.86 -6.47 -1.14
CA ASP A 177 -13.66 -6.87 -1.86
C ASP A 177 -13.09 -8.14 -1.22
N LEU A 178 -13.36 -9.29 -1.81
CA LEU A 178 -12.81 -10.58 -1.40
C LEU A 178 -11.85 -11.08 -2.46
N GLY A 179 -10.59 -11.19 -2.11
CA GLY A 179 -9.55 -11.55 -3.04
C GLY A 179 -8.33 -12.19 -2.42
N SER A 180 -7.29 -12.24 -3.21
CA SER A 180 -5.95 -12.66 -2.82
C SER A 180 -4.91 -11.69 -3.37
N GLY A 181 -3.79 -11.57 -2.64
CA GLY A 181 -2.69 -10.71 -3.02
C GLY A 181 -1.33 -11.37 -2.79
N THR A 182 -0.36 -11.01 -3.62
CA THR A 182 1.01 -11.49 -3.48
C THR A 182 1.98 -10.35 -3.72
N THR A 183 2.99 -10.25 -2.86
CA THR A 183 4.12 -9.34 -3.06
C THR A 183 5.40 -10.15 -3.04
N LEU A 184 6.19 -10.03 -4.09
CA LEU A 184 7.53 -10.60 -4.21
C LEU A 184 8.53 -9.46 -4.23
N TYR A 185 9.58 -9.57 -3.44
CA TYR A 185 10.67 -8.59 -3.41
C TYR A 185 12.00 -9.31 -3.45
N TYR A 186 12.84 -8.93 -4.38
CA TYR A 186 14.21 -9.43 -4.51
C TYR A 186 15.20 -8.28 -4.40
N THR A 187 16.30 -8.50 -3.69
CA THR A 187 17.43 -7.56 -3.62
C THR A 187 18.77 -8.28 -3.64
N THR A 188 19.75 -7.68 -4.28
CA THR A 188 21.13 -8.21 -4.27
C THR A 188 21.88 -7.87 -3.00
N SER A 189 21.44 -6.83 -2.26
CA SER A 189 22.03 -6.47 -0.97
C SER A 189 21.08 -6.83 0.17
N PRO A 190 21.52 -7.65 1.15
CA PRO A 190 20.75 -7.95 2.34
C PRO A 190 20.82 -6.86 3.41
N ALA A 191 21.66 -5.85 3.24
CA ALA A 191 21.85 -4.77 4.21
C ALA A 191 20.66 -3.80 4.21
N SER A 192 20.26 -3.31 5.37
CA SER A 192 19.20 -2.30 5.50
C SER A 192 19.61 -0.96 4.89
N ILE A 193 20.90 -0.63 4.93
CA ILE A 193 21.50 0.53 4.27
C ILE A 193 22.65 -0.02 3.43
N PRO A 194 22.43 -0.27 2.13
CA PRO A 194 23.46 -0.80 1.26
C PRO A 194 24.57 0.24 1.00
N GLU A 195 25.82 -0.17 1.26
CA GLU A 195 27.02 0.64 0.98
C GLU A 195 27.64 0.28 -0.38
N GLU A 196 27.15 -0.76 -1.03
CA GLU A 196 27.64 -1.24 -2.32
C GLU A 196 26.59 -1.05 -3.41
N THR A 197 27.00 -1.14 -4.67
CA THR A 197 26.08 -1.17 -5.81
C THR A 197 25.11 -2.32 -5.69
N TYR A 198 23.82 -2.05 -5.74
CA TYR A 198 22.77 -3.05 -5.63
C TYR A 198 21.60 -2.76 -6.58
N HIS A 199 20.79 -3.79 -6.79
CA HIS A 199 19.51 -3.67 -7.48
C HIS A 199 18.43 -4.44 -6.75
N TYR A 200 17.18 -4.04 -6.99
CA TYR A 200 16.00 -4.70 -6.45
C TYR A 200 14.87 -4.75 -7.47
N ALA A 201 14.02 -5.72 -7.30
CA ALA A 201 12.78 -5.85 -8.05
C ALA A 201 11.64 -6.16 -7.06
N ARG A 202 10.50 -5.49 -7.21
CA ARG A 202 9.28 -5.76 -6.48
C ARG A 202 8.15 -6.00 -7.47
N LEU A 203 7.43 -7.09 -7.28
CA LEU A 203 6.21 -7.41 -8.00
C LEU A 203 5.08 -7.52 -6.98
N GLN A 204 4.01 -6.80 -7.22
CA GLN A 204 2.77 -6.91 -6.47
C GLN A 204 1.66 -7.34 -7.43
N PHE A 205 0.84 -8.29 -7.01
CA PHE A 205 -0.28 -8.82 -7.76
C PHE A 205 -1.47 -9.00 -6.84
N ASP A 206 -2.60 -8.43 -7.18
CA ASP A 206 -3.88 -8.55 -6.47
C ASP A 206 -4.97 -9.01 -7.44
N ILE A 207 -5.82 -9.91 -6.96
CA ILE A 207 -6.99 -10.38 -7.71
C ILE A 207 -8.17 -10.53 -6.75
N ALA A 208 -9.34 -10.06 -7.16
CA ALA A 208 -10.53 -10.10 -6.32
C ALA A 208 -11.78 -10.49 -7.10
N GLY A 209 -12.80 -10.98 -6.38
CA GLY A 209 -14.13 -11.27 -6.88
C GLY A 209 -14.30 -12.55 -7.68
N ASN A 210 -13.23 -13.21 -8.12
CA ASN A 210 -13.35 -14.41 -8.98
C ASN A 210 -14.00 -15.60 -8.26
N LEU A 211 -13.66 -15.79 -6.99
CA LEU A 211 -14.30 -16.82 -6.18
C LEU A 211 -15.80 -16.53 -6.04
N LEU A 212 -16.17 -15.29 -5.81
CA LEU A 212 -17.56 -14.86 -5.65
C LEU A 212 -18.34 -14.94 -6.96
N SER A 213 -17.69 -14.70 -8.09
CA SER A 213 -18.33 -14.74 -9.41
C SER A 213 -18.87 -16.13 -9.76
N ALA A 214 -18.26 -17.19 -9.22
CA ALA A 214 -18.76 -18.57 -9.37
C ALA A 214 -20.14 -18.77 -8.71
N PHE A 215 -20.45 -17.96 -7.69
CA PHE A 215 -21.72 -18.00 -6.96
C PHE A 215 -22.71 -16.90 -7.40
N LYS A 216 -22.34 -16.05 -8.35
CA LYS A 216 -23.18 -14.94 -8.84
C LYS A 216 -24.60 -15.34 -9.25
N PRO A 217 -24.85 -16.54 -9.86
CA PRO A 217 -26.22 -16.97 -10.18
C PRO A 217 -27.13 -17.17 -8.98
N MET A 218 -26.55 -17.40 -7.79
CA MET A 218 -27.27 -17.64 -6.53
C MET A 218 -27.39 -16.38 -5.66
N MET A 219 -26.79 -15.26 -6.09
CA MET A 219 -26.77 -14.00 -5.34
C MET A 219 -27.92 -13.10 -5.74
N GLU A 220 -28.32 -12.24 -4.83
CA GLU A 220 -29.16 -11.09 -5.13
C GLU A 220 -28.39 -10.16 -6.09
N LYS A 221 -29.14 -9.50 -6.97
CA LYS A 221 -28.58 -8.58 -7.96
C LYS A 221 -29.14 -7.20 -7.76
N ASP A 222 -28.28 -6.20 -8.00
CA ASP A 222 -28.71 -4.80 -8.08
C ASP A 222 -29.45 -4.51 -9.41
N GLU A 223 -29.87 -3.26 -9.59
CA GLU A 223 -30.55 -2.78 -10.81
C GLU A 223 -29.68 -2.93 -12.08
N ASN A 224 -28.36 -2.96 -11.92
CA ASN A 224 -27.38 -3.08 -13.00
C ASN A 224 -26.98 -4.56 -13.25
N GLY A 225 -27.58 -5.53 -12.53
CA GLY A 225 -27.27 -6.95 -12.62
C GLY A 225 -25.97 -7.37 -11.93
N SER A 226 -25.39 -6.53 -11.08
CA SER A 226 -24.22 -6.86 -10.26
C SER A 226 -24.64 -7.70 -9.06
N GLY A 227 -23.92 -8.80 -8.80
CA GLY A 227 -24.16 -9.65 -7.63
C GLY A 227 -23.80 -8.92 -6.34
N MET A 228 -24.62 -9.08 -5.33
CA MET A 228 -24.51 -8.41 -4.04
C MET A 228 -24.27 -9.38 -2.89
N ILE A 229 -23.50 -8.93 -1.89
CA ILE A 229 -23.32 -9.58 -0.59
C ILE A 229 -23.70 -8.56 0.48
N TRP A 230 -24.65 -8.89 1.36
CA TRP A 230 -25.15 -7.97 2.40
C TRP A 230 -25.53 -6.60 1.85
N ASN A 231 -26.30 -6.57 0.75
CA ASN A 231 -26.68 -5.34 0.04
C ASN A 231 -25.52 -4.49 -0.48
N THR A 232 -24.37 -5.10 -0.70
CA THR A 232 -23.17 -4.42 -1.20
C THR A 232 -22.66 -5.14 -2.44
N PRO A 233 -22.41 -4.48 -3.57
CA PRO A 233 -21.84 -5.12 -4.74
C PRO A 233 -20.41 -5.57 -4.43
N TYR A 234 -20.03 -6.79 -4.87
CA TYR A 234 -18.66 -7.23 -4.73
C TYR A 234 -17.79 -6.73 -5.88
N SER A 235 -16.55 -6.38 -5.53
CA SER A 235 -15.55 -5.93 -6.52
C SER A 235 -14.94 -7.13 -7.24
N GLN A 236 -14.73 -6.97 -8.57
CA GLN A 236 -14.04 -7.97 -9.39
C GLN A 236 -13.00 -7.30 -10.27
N TYR A 237 -11.72 -7.55 -9.97
CA TYR A 237 -10.60 -6.92 -10.66
C TYR A 237 -9.32 -7.75 -10.58
N VAL A 238 -8.36 -7.38 -11.42
CA VAL A 238 -6.95 -7.77 -11.34
C VAL A 238 -6.10 -6.50 -11.30
N ARG A 239 -5.05 -6.49 -10.47
CA ARG A 239 -4.11 -5.38 -10.34
C ARG A 239 -2.70 -5.91 -10.24
N THR A 240 -1.78 -5.31 -10.96
CA THR A 240 -0.36 -5.62 -10.88
C THR A 240 0.45 -4.34 -10.77
N GLU A 241 1.58 -4.41 -10.06
CA GLU A 241 2.53 -3.31 -9.94
C GLU A 241 3.94 -3.88 -9.89
N THR A 242 4.81 -3.39 -10.74
CA THR A 242 6.22 -3.79 -10.79
C THR A 242 7.10 -2.58 -10.52
N THR A 243 8.05 -2.73 -9.63
CA THR A 243 9.08 -1.71 -9.35
C THR A 243 10.44 -2.35 -9.57
N LEU A 244 11.27 -1.70 -10.37
CA LEU A 244 12.67 -2.05 -10.58
C LEU A 244 13.54 -0.90 -10.11
N GLY A 245 14.58 -1.20 -9.35
CA GLY A 245 15.51 -0.19 -8.90
C GLY A 245 16.95 -0.64 -8.96
N LYS A 246 17.85 0.29 -9.22
CA LYS A 246 19.28 0.08 -9.18
C LYS A 246 19.98 1.31 -8.61
N THR A 247 20.92 1.06 -7.72
CA THR A 247 21.78 2.10 -7.16
C THR A 247 23.23 1.74 -7.44
N TRP A 248 23.94 2.62 -8.11
CA TRP A 248 25.39 2.54 -8.30
C TRP A 248 26.05 3.39 -7.24
N VAL A 249 27.02 2.83 -6.55
CA VAL A 249 27.77 3.48 -5.47
C VAL A 249 29.24 3.51 -5.83
N TRP A 250 29.90 4.68 -5.65
CA TRP A 250 31.32 4.87 -5.93
C TRP A 250 31.93 5.99 -5.10
N GLY A 251 33.23 6.19 -5.29
CA GLY A 251 34.01 7.28 -4.65
C GLY A 251 34.61 6.86 -3.31
N LYS A 252 35.33 7.79 -2.71
CA LYS A 252 35.96 7.60 -1.41
C LYS A 252 34.87 7.48 -0.35
N ASN A 253 34.94 6.43 0.47
CA ASN A 253 33.93 6.12 1.50
C ASN A 253 32.48 5.99 0.95
N ASN A 254 32.33 5.61 -0.33
CA ASN A 254 31.01 5.50 -0.97
C ASN A 254 30.21 6.82 -1.00
N GLY A 255 30.91 7.95 -1.01
CA GLY A 255 30.33 9.29 -0.90
C GLY A 255 29.51 9.74 -2.11
N HIS A 256 29.41 8.93 -3.17
CA HIS A 256 28.62 9.23 -4.36
C HIS A 256 27.74 8.05 -4.73
N SER A 257 26.50 8.33 -5.14
CA SER A 257 25.63 7.30 -5.71
C SER A 257 24.65 7.87 -6.73
N ILE A 258 24.30 7.04 -7.72
CA ILE A 258 23.15 7.27 -8.60
C ILE A 258 22.12 6.19 -8.32
N ALA A 259 20.92 6.60 -7.93
CA ALA A 259 19.78 5.73 -7.73
C ALA A 259 18.77 5.93 -8.86
N THR A 260 18.30 4.83 -9.44
CA THR A 260 17.22 4.82 -10.43
C THR A 260 16.09 3.95 -9.94
N ARG A 261 14.86 4.34 -10.26
CA ARG A 261 13.65 3.56 -10.02
C ARG A 261 12.71 3.68 -11.21
N LEU A 262 12.19 2.54 -11.66
CA LEU A 262 11.13 2.45 -12.65
C LEU A 262 9.94 1.74 -11.99
N LEU A 263 8.75 2.30 -12.13
CA LEU A 263 7.51 1.73 -11.64
C LEU A 263 6.51 1.67 -12.78
N ALA A 264 5.91 0.51 -12.97
CA ALA A 264 4.80 0.29 -13.87
C ALA A 264 3.69 -0.45 -13.15
N GLY A 265 2.47 0.05 -13.24
CA GLY A 265 1.30 -0.57 -12.64
C GLY A 265 0.10 -0.51 -13.56
N ALA A 266 -0.74 -1.54 -13.51
CA ALA A 266 -2.02 -1.58 -14.21
C ALA A 266 -3.04 -2.36 -13.39
N GLY A 267 -4.28 -1.90 -13.40
CA GLY A 267 -5.41 -2.54 -12.78
C GLY A 267 -6.60 -2.55 -13.73
N TYR A 268 -7.33 -3.65 -13.77
CA TYR A 268 -8.47 -3.80 -14.68
C TYR A 268 -9.66 -4.40 -13.93
N ALA A 269 -10.75 -3.65 -13.89
CA ALA A 269 -12.04 -4.11 -13.37
C ALA A 269 -12.83 -4.82 -14.48
N TYR A 270 -13.48 -5.94 -14.13
CA TYR A 270 -14.25 -6.75 -15.06
C TYR A 270 -15.41 -7.46 -14.35
N GLY A 271 -16.26 -8.13 -15.13
CA GLY A 271 -17.31 -9.01 -14.62
C GLY A 271 -18.36 -8.29 -13.78
N ASN A 272 -18.21 -8.27 -12.47
CA ASN A 272 -19.13 -7.64 -11.53
C ASN A 272 -18.84 -6.15 -11.28
N SER A 273 -17.67 -5.66 -11.71
CA SER A 273 -17.23 -4.27 -11.49
C SER A 273 -16.98 -3.55 -12.80
N THR A 274 -17.38 -2.29 -12.84
CA THR A 274 -17.12 -1.38 -13.98
C THR A 274 -15.85 -0.57 -13.79
N ALA A 275 -15.48 -0.27 -12.55
CA ALA A 275 -14.27 0.46 -12.16
C ALA A 275 -13.56 -0.24 -11.01
N LEU A 276 -12.29 0.10 -10.80
CA LEU A 276 -11.54 -0.33 -9.60
C LEU A 276 -12.10 0.37 -8.36
N PRO A 277 -12.06 -0.27 -7.18
CA PRO A 277 -12.25 0.43 -5.91
C PRO A 277 -11.24 1.57 -5.75
N PHE A 278 -11.63 2.66 -5.13
CA PHE A 278 -10.78 3.84 -4.93
C PHE A 278 -9.41 3.53 -4.30
N GLU A 279 -9.38 2.59 -3.35
CA GLU A 279 -8.16 2.18 -2.65
C GLU A 279 -7.21 1.36 -3.53
N LYS A 280 -7.67 0.86 -4.67
CA LYS A 280 -6.91 0.03 -5.61
C LYS A 280 -6.40 0.79 -6.81
N HIS A 281 -6.92 2.00 -7.06
CA HIS A 281 -6.40 2.89 -8.09
C HIS A 281 -4.96 3.32 -7.81
N PHE A 282 -4.26 3.68 -8.86
CA PHE A 282 -2.95 4.33 -8.78
C PHE A 282 -3.09 5.84 -8.66
N TYR A 283 -2.09 6.48 -8.09
CA TYR A 283 -1.97 7.94 -8.05
C TYR A 283 -0.52 8.39 -8.22
N GLY A 284 -0.33 9.61 -8.71
CA GLY A 284 0.96 10.27 -8.86
C GLY A 284 1.20 11.35 -7.81
N GLY A 285 2.45 11.80 -7.70
CA GLY A 285 2.87 12.88 -6.81
C GLY A 285 3.21 12.43 -5.38
N GLY A 286 3.83 13.33 -4.63
CA GLY A 286 4.32 13.13 -3.28
C GLY A 286 5.79 12.76 -3.19
N ALA A 287 6.35 12.80 -1.97
CA ALA A 287 7.78 12.66 -1.69
C ALA A 287 8.42 11.33 -2.16
N ASN A 288 7.62 10.28 -2.31
CA ASN A 288 8.07 8.96 -2.76
C ASN A 288 7.65 8.62 -4.19
N SER A 289 7.16 9.60 -4.95
CA SER A 289 6.69 9.47 -6.33
C SER A 289 7.29 10.61 -7.16
N LEU A 290 6.49 11.49 -7.71
CA LEU A 290 6.91 12.69 -8.44
C LEU A 290 7.06 13.85 -7.44
N ARG A 291 8.29 14.12 -7.00
CA ARG A 291 8.59 14.97 -5.82
C ARG A 291 8.22 16.43 -5.96
N GLY A 292 8.10 16.95 -7.15
CA GLY A 292 7.65 18.33 -7.40
C GLY A 292 6.13 18.52 -7.30
N TRP A 293 5.35 17.45 -7.15
CA TRP A 293 3.91 17.46 -7.21
C TRP A 293 3.30 17.00 -5.87
N GLN A 294 2.19 17.60 -5.49
CA GLN A 294 1.40 17.08 -4.38
C GLN A 294 0.82 15.71 -4.72
N ALA A 295 0.67 14.84 -3.71
CA ALA A 295 0.04 13.54 -3.90
C ALA A 295 -1.39 13.69 -4.44
N ARG A 296 -1.74 12.88 -5.44
CA ARG A 296 -3.06 12.90 -6.10
C ARG A 296 -3.41 14.19 -6.84
N THR A 297 -2.41 14.86 -7.41
CA THR A 297 -2.61 16.05 -8.27
C THR A 297 -2.12 15.84 -9.69
N VAL A 298 -1.56 14.68 -10.01
CA VAL A 298 -1.03 14.35 -11.34
C VAL A 298 -2.03 13.47 -12.08
N GLY A 299 -2.32 13.79 -13.33
CA GLY A 299 -3.20 13.02 -14.21
C GLY A 299 -4.66 12.96 -13.75
N PRO A 300 -5.45 11.98 -14.22
CA PRO A 300 -5.09 11.00 -15.26
C PRO A 300 -4.93 11.65 -16.65
N GLY A 301 -3.92 11.20 -17.39
CA GLY A 301 -3.60 11.75 -18.71
C GLY A 301 -3.33 13.24 -18.68
N LEU A 302 -4.04 14.01 -19.49
CA LEU A 302 -4.01 15.49 -19.56
C LEU A 302 -5.13 16.14 -18.74
N SER A 303 -5.99 15.36 -18.06
CA SER A 303 -7.10 15.91 -17.32
C SER A 303 -6.63 16.80 -16.17
N GLN A 304 -7.32 17.93 -15.97
CA GLN A 304 -7.02 18.86 -14.90
C GLN A 304 -7.70 18.43 -13.59
N MET A 305 -7.07 18.78 -12.47
CA MET A 305 -7.61 18.51 -11.14
C MET A 305 -8.98 19.21 -10.97
N ASP A 306 -9.99 18.47 -10.55
CA ASP A 306 -11.27 19.02 -10.18
C ASP A 306 -11.14 19.84 -8.88
N LYS A 307 -11.43 21.13 -8.98
CA LYS A 307 -11.34 22.09 -7.86
C LYS A 307 -12.48 21.93 -6.84
N SER A 308 -13.49 21.11 -7.12
CA SER A 308 -14.58 20.81 -6.19
C SER A 308 -14.13 19.99 -4.98
N PHE A 309 -13.00 19.28 -5.10
CA PHE A 309 -12.43 18.49 -4.01
C PHE A 309 -11.53 19.32 -3.10
N VAL A 310 -11.80 19.27 -1.80
CA VAL A 310 -10.95 19.91 -0.78
C VAL A 310 -9.61 19.18 -0.65
N ILE A 311 -9.63 17.85 -0.78
CA ILE A 311 -8.45 17.00 -0.75
C ILE A 311 -8.24 16.42 -2.15
N PRO A 312 -7.05 16.59 -2.78
CA PRO A 312 -6.78 16.07 -4.10
C PRO A 312 -7.09 14.58 -4.22
N ASN A 313 -7.72 14.16 -5.31
CA ASN A 313 -8.22 12.80 -5.50
C ASN A 313 -7.91 12.19 -6.88
N GLN A 314 -7.04 12.82 -7.67
CA GLN A 314 -6.67 12.29 -8.99
C GLN A 314 -6.11 10.87 -8.87
N THR A 315 -6.73 9.94 -9.59
CA THR A 315 -6.41 8.51 -9.60
C THR A 315 -6.57 7.94 -10.99
N GLY A 316 -5.95 6.79 -11.25
CA GLY A 316 -6.02 6.11 -12.54
C GLY A 316 -5.89 4.60 -12.41
N ASP A 317 -6.22 3.91 -13.51
CA ASP A 317 -6.10 2.45 -13.60
C ASP A 317 -4.68 2.01 -13.94
N MET A 318 -3.88 2.89 -14.54
CA MET A 318 -2.51 2.62 -14.95
C MET A 318 -1.58 3.71 -14.42
N LYS A 319 -0.33 3.33 -14.14
CA LYS A 319 0.73 4.24 -13.71
C LYS A 319 2.05 3.85 -14.33
N LEU A 320 2.79 4.85 -14.83
CA LEU A 320 4.20 4.73 -15.18
C LEU A 320 4.98 5.84 -14.47
N GLU A 321 6.12 5.49 -13.90
CA GLU A 321 6.96 6.43 -13.16
C GLU A 321 8.43 6.06 -13.30
N ALA A 322 9.28 7.06 -13.53
CA ALA A 322 10.72 6.95 -13.57
C ALA A 322 11.34 8.01 -12.66
N ASN A 323 12.27 7.60 -11.80
CA ASN A 323 12.99 8.48 -10.91
C ASN A 323 14.49 8.27 -11.10
N LEU A 324 15.22 9.37 -11.11
CA LEU A 324 16.68 9.40 -11.14
C LEU A 324 17.15 10.33 -10.03
N GLU A 325 18.13 9.90 -9.24
CA GLU A 325 18.66 10.71 -8.15
C GLU A 325 20.16 10.52 -8.05
N TYR A 326 20.92 11.62 -8.09
CA TYR A 326 22.33 11.66 -7.78
C TYR A 326 22.53 12.17 -6.36
N ARG A 327 23.19 11.39 -5.52
CA ARG A 327 23.51 11.68 -4.12
C ARG A 327 25.00 11.87 -3.98
N PHE A 328 25.42 12.83 -3.15
CA PHE A 328 26.82 13.14 -2.91
C PHE A 328 27.03 13.66 -1.49
N ASP A 329 28.16 13.25 -0.89
CA ASP A 329 28.59 13.81 0.38
C ASP A 329 29.15 15.23 0.15
N MET A 330 28.77 16.17 1.01
CA MET A 330 29.24 17.56 0.96
C MET A 330 30.37 17.76 1.97
N PHE A 331 30.01 18.00 3.20
CA PHE A 331 30.96 18.20 4.30
C PHE A 331 30.37 17.74 5.61
N TRP A 332 31.21 17.28 6.51
CA TRP A 332 30.85 16.75 7.83
C TRP A 332 29.83 15.57 7.69
N LYS A 333 28.58 15.74 8.16
CA LYS A 333 27.49 14.77 8.05
C LYS A 333 26.37 15.22 7.11
N ILE A 334 26.65 16.20 6.28
CA ILE A 334 25.68 16.75 5.33
C ILE A 334 25.88 16.09 3.97
N ALA A 335 24.83 15.51 3.43
CA ALA A 335 24.76 14.99 2.07
C ALA A 335 23.78 15.81 1.23
N GLY A 336 24.06 15.95 -0.05
CA GLY A 336 23.19 16.59 -1.03
C GLY A 336 22.63 15.59 -2.01
N ALA A 337 21.49 15.94 -2.64
CA ALA A 337 20.93 15.18 -3.73
C ALA A 337 20.33 16.08 -4.80
N VAL A 338 20.48 15.66 -6.06
CA VAL A 338 19.79 16.27 -7.22
C VAL A 338 18.97 15.15 -7.87
N PHE A 339 17.73 15.44 -8.22
CA PHE A 339 16.85 14.44 -8.78
C PHE A 339 16.06 14.93 -9.98
N ALA A 340 15.61 13.99 -10.81
CA ALA A 340 14.65 14.17 -11.88
C ALA A 340 13.60 13.05 -11.80
N ASP A 341 12.34 13.45 -11.82
CA ASP A 341 11.20 12.52 -11.77
C ASP A 341 10.32 12.75 -12.98
N ALA A 342 9.85 11.67 -13.61
CA ALA A 342 8.91 11.69 -14.71
C ALA A 342 7.86 10.61 -14.53
N GLY A 343 6.63 10.89 -14.88
CA GLY A 343 5.56 9.89 -14.79
C GLY A 343 4.17 10.49 -14.89
N ASN A 344 3.21 9.61 -15.08
CA ASN A 344 1.79 9.97 -15.12
C ASN A 344 0.93 8.74 -14.76
N ILE A 345 -0.36 8.97 -14.61
CA ILE A 345 -1.40 7.96 -14.47
C ILE A 345 -2.40 8.09 -15.63
N TRP A 346 -3.12 7.03 -15.93
CA TRP A 346 -4.13 7.00 -17.00
C TRP A 346 -5.30 6.10 -16.60
N MET A 347 -6.46 6.39 -17.20
CA MET A 347 -7.60 5.47 -17.21
C MET A 347 -7.46 4.46 -18.35
N LEU A 348 -7.91 3.23 -18.13
CA LEU A 348 -7.92 2.18 -19.17
C LEU A 348 -9.27 2.07 -19.86
N LYS A 349 -10.33 2.66 -19.31
CA LYS A 349 -11.67 2.66 -19.87
C LYS A 349 -12.12 4.08 -20.17
N ASP A 350 -12.72 4.27 -21.34
CA ASP A 350 -13.39 5.51 -21.72
C ASP A 350 -14.76 5.57 -21.03
N ASP A 351 -15.08 6.70 -20.42
CA ASP A 351 -16.38 6.99 -19.82
C ASP A 351 -17.36 7.61 -20.83
N GLY A 352 -16.91 7.84 -22.08
CA GLY A 352 -17.68 8.47 -23.15
C GLY A 352 -17.73 10.00 -23.05
N THR A 353 -17.06 10.62 -22.09
CA THR A 353 -16.92 12.08 -21.97
C THR A 353 -15.67 12.60 -22.67
N GLU A 354 -15.59 13.91 -22.94
CA GLU A 354 -14.36 14.51 -23.47
C GLU A 354 -13.24 14.45 -22.43
N SER A 355 -13.53 14.66 -21.16
CA SER A 355 -12.57 14.48 -20.06
C SER A 355 -12.08 13.04 -19.95
N GLY A 356 -12.94 12.05 -20.22
CA GLY A 356 -12.57 10.65 -20.29
C GLY A 356 -11.53 10.36 -21.35
N LYS A 357 -11.66 10.96 -22.53
CA LYS A 357 -10.67 10.81 -23.62
C LYS A 357 -9.31 11.41 -23.26
N GLU A 358 -9.29 12.57 -22.59
CA GLU A 358 -8.06 13.20 -22.11
C GLU A 358 -7.38 12.37 -21.01
N SER A 359 -8.16 11.59 -20.27
CA SER A 359 -7.67 10.71 -19.20
C SER A 359 -7.07 9.39 -19.69
N MET A 360 -7.36 9.00 -20.94
CA MET A 360 -6.89 7.72 -21.50
C MET A 360 -5.44 7.78 -21.95
N ILE A 361 -4.84 6.58 -22.00
CA ILE A 361 -3.50 6.41 -22.57
C ILE A 361 -3.55 6.64 -24.10
N SER A 362 -2.87 7.66 -24.58
CA SER A 362 -2.67 7.94 -26.00
C SER A 362 -1.24 8.40 -26.26
N MET A 363 -0.81 8.40 -27.52
CA MET A 363 0.52 8.90 -27.89
C MET A 363 0.67 10.39 -27.52
N ASP A 364 -0.41 11.15 -27.59
CA ASP A 364 -0.43 12.59 -27.26
C ASP A 364 -0.31 12.84 -25.75
N THR A 365 -0.80 11.91 -24.92
CA THR A 365 -0.71 12.00 -23.44
C THR A 365 0.60 11.48 -22.85
N PHE A 366 1.51 10.94 -23.67
CA PHE A 366 2.84 10.50 -23.26
C PHE A 366 3.93 11.58 -23.41
N GLY A 367 3.68 12.65 -24.14
CA GLY A 367 4.71 13.58 -24.64
C GLY A 367 4.78 14.93 -23.94
N GLU A 368 3.96 15.23 -22.94
CA GLU A 368 4.02 16.51 -22.18
C GLU A 368 4.50 16.37 -20.74
#